data_b3d18bee670f5e3224f58cbc764cc8b0
#
_entry.id   b3d18bee670f5e3224f58cbc764cc8b0
#
_cell.length_a   1.000
_cell.length_b   1.000
_cell.length_c   1.000
_cell.angle_alpha   90.00
_cell.angle_beta   90.00
_cell.angle_gamma   90.00
#
_symmetry.space_group_name_H-M   'P 1'
#
loop_
_entity.id
_entity.type
_entity.pdbx_description
1 polymer ?
#
loop_
_entity_poly.entity_id
_entity_poly.type
_entity_poly.pdbx_seq_one_letter_code
_entity_poly.pdbx_strand_id
1 'polypeptide(L)'
;MKYFVRAVKYFIYLLVILSLVIAILVVSGLVDGDLSTMFVNGYDSYWQIALIAAALAALYPRMGYCTRTAHVYGEPSDAKARLDKVMGLHGYKLEKSEDQTFCYIKRSPLSRALKMWEDRLTCTVTASGVEIEGSTKDVVRIISGLEAAND
;
A
#
# COMPACT_ATOMS: atom_id res chain seq x y z
N MET A 1 -6.33 -14.87 4.34
CA MET A 1 -6.66 -13.82 5.35
C MET A 1 -6.08 -12.43 5.04
N LYS A 2 -4.81 -12.28 4.62
CA LYS A 2 -4.21 -10.95 4.31
C LYS A 2 -5.00 -10.14 3.26
N TYR A 3 -5.51 -10.80 2.22
CA TYR A 3 -6.29 -10.17 1.15
C TYR A 3 -7.59 -9.54 1.68
N PHE A 4 -8.36 -10.29 2.45
CA PHE A 4 -9.63 -9.82 3.01
C PHE A 4 -9.44 -8.62 3.96
N VAL A 5 -8.44 -8.69 4.84
CA VAL A 5 -8.11 -7.57 5.74
C VAL A 5 -7.73 -6.32 4.95
N ARG A 6 -6.96 -6.46 3.88
CA ARG A 6 -6.61 -5.34 2.98
C ARG A 6 -7.85 -4.77 2.30
N ALA A 7 -8.74 -5.62 1.77
CA ALA A 7 -9.98 -5.18 1.14
C ALA A 7 -10.88 -4.38 2.11
N VAL A 8 -11.05 -4.87 3.34
CA VAL A 8 -11.84 -4.18 4.38
C VAL A 8 -11.21 -2.83 4.75
N LYS A 9 -9.89 -2.76 4.93
CA LYS A 9 -9.21 -1.49 5.20
C LYS A 9 -9.41 -0.47 4.07
N TYR A 10 -9.30 -0.89 2.81
CA TYR A 10 -9.54 -0.01 1.67
C TYR A 10 -10.97 0.44 1.57
N PHE A 11 -11.94 -0.43 1.88
CA PHE A 11 -13.35 -0.07 1.94
C PHE A 11 -13.60 1.05 2.95
N ILE A 12 -13.11 0.88 4.18
CA ILE A 12 -13.23 1.89 5.24
C ILE A 12 -12.55 3.20 4.82
N TYR A 13 -11.35 3.13 4.26
CA TYR A 13 -10.61 4.31 3.80
C TYR A 13 -11.37 5.08 2.71
N LEU A 14 -11.97 4.36 1.77
CA LEU A 14 -12.75 4.94 0.68
C LEU A 14 -14.00 5.64 1.22
N LEU A 15 -14.67 5.04 2.20
CA LEU A 15 -15.81 5.67 2.89
C LEU A 15 -15.39 6.92 3.66
N VAL A 16 -14.24 6.90 4.35
CA VAL A 16 -13.72 8.08 5.07
C VAL A 16 -13.41 9.22 4.11
N ILE A 17 -12.74 8.93 2.99
CA ILE A 17 -12.45 9.95 1.97
C ILE A 17 -13.74 10.51 1.39
N LEU A 18 -14.68 9.65 1.04
CA LEU A 18 -15.97 10.07 0.50
C LEU A 18 -16.72 10.99 1.49
N SER A 19 -16.77 10.60 2.76
CA SER A 19 -17.40 11.42 3.81
C SER A 19 -16.70 12.77 3.96
N LEU A 20 -15.39 12.81 3.88
CA LEU A 20 -14.60 14.05 3.96
C LEU A 20 -14.88 14.96 2.76
N VAL A 21 -14.94 14.40 1.55
CA VAL A 21 -15.30 15.17 0.33
C VAL A 21 -16.69 15.75 0.45
N ILE A 22 -17.67 14.97 0.89
CA ILE A 22 -19.05 15.43 1.11
C ILE A 22 -19.06 16.56 2.15
N ALA A 23 -18.36 16.40 3.27
CA ALA A 23 -18.29 17.43 4.31
C ALA A 23 -17.69 18.76 3.75
N ILE A 24 -16.66 18.69 2.93
CA ILE A 24 -16.08 19.87 2.27
C ILE A 24 -17.10 20.54 1.34
N LEU A 25 -17.85 19.78 0.55
CA LEU A 25 -18.86 20.29 -0.36
C LEU A 25 -20.02 20.98 0.37
N VAL A 26 -20.46 20.41 1.49
CA VAL A 26 -21.48 21.00 2.35
C VAL A 26 -20.99 22.30 3.00
N VAL A 27 -19.77 22.31 3.57
CA VAL A 27 -19.17 23.49 4.19
C VAL A 27 -18.94 24.62 3.19
N SER A 28 -18.57 24.26 1.94
CA SER A 28 -18.41 25.25 0.86
C SER A 28 -19.71 25.80 0.30
N GLY A 29 -20.88 25.28 0.73
CA GLY A 29 -22.19 25.69 0.27
C GLY A 29 -22.54 25.23 -1.15
N LEU A 30 -21.75 24.29 -1.72
CA LEU A 30 -22.00 23.73 -3.06
C LEU A 30 -23.09 22.66 -3.06
N VAL A 31 -23.35 22.06 -1.90
CA VAL A 31 -24.36 21.00 -1.72
C VAL A 31 -25.10 21.26 -0.41
N ASP A 32 -26.42 21.08 -0.43
CA ASP A 32 -27.24 21.17 0.77
C ASP A 32 -26.89 20.03 1.75
N GLY A 33 -26.87 20.34 3.04
CA GLY A 33 -26.56 19.37 4.09
C GLY A 33 -27.65 18.34 4.36
N ASP A 34 -28.75 18.37 3.61
CA ASP A 34 -29.84 17.40 3.74
C ASP A 34 -29.51 16.12 2.97
N LEU A 35 -29.33 15.06 3.70
CA LEU A 35 -28.97 13.74 3.15
C LEU A 35 -30.02 13.16 2.20
N SER A 36 -31.29 13.59 2.31
CA SER A 36 -32.38 13.12 1.46
C SER A 36 -32.39 13.73 0.08
N THR A 37 -31.86 14.96 -0.06
CA THR A 37 -31.85 15.74 -1.29
C THR A 37 -30.47 15.80 -1.95
N MET A 38 -29.42 15.41 -1.21
CA MET A 38 -28.03 15.45 -1.67
C MET A 38 -27.77 14.57 -2.90
N PHE A 39 -28.48 13.46 -3.03
CA PHE A 39 -28.37 12.53 -4.14
C PHE A 39 -29.67 12.40 -4.94
N VAL A 40 -29.55 12.20 -6.24
CA VAL A 40 -30.69 12.12 -7.19
C VAL A 40 -31.72 11.06 -6.77
N ASN A 41 -31.28 9.93 -6.19
CA ASN A 41 -32.14 8.84 -5.74
C ASN A 41 -32.31 8.82 -4.20
N GLY A 42 -32.00 9.91 -3.51
CA GLY A 42 -32.09 9.98 -2.06
C GLY A 42 -31.34 8.86 -1.33
N TYR A 43 -32.02 8.17 -0.42
CA TYR A 43 -31.41 7.09 0.38
C TYR A 43 -30.95 5.86 -0.43
N ASP A 44 -31.53 5.59 -1.59
CA ASP A 44 -31.12 4.46 -2.44
C ASP A 44 -29.71 4.67 -3.05
N SER A 45 -29.25 5.91 -3.16
CA SER A 45 -27.90 6.22 -3.62
C SER A 45 -26.83 5.69 -2.66
N TYR A 46 -27.09 5.62 -1.37
CA TYR A 46 -26.10 5.10 -0.38
C TYR A 46 -25.78 3.63 -0.61
N TRP A 47 -26.80 2.82 -0.94
CA TRP A 47 -26.61 1.42 -1.27
C TRP A 47 -25.76 1.26 -2.55
N GLN A 48 -26.04 2.05 -3.57
CA GLN A 48 -25.29 2.03 -4.84
C GLN A 48 -23.83 2.44 -4.61
N ILE A 49 -23.60 3.50 -3.84
CA ILE A 49 -22.25 3.96 -3.47
C ILE A 49 -21.50 2.89 -2.67
N ALA A 50 -22.16 2.26 -1.69
CA ALA A 50 -21.56 1.20 -0.89
C ALA A 50 -21.19 -0.01 -1.75
N LEU A 51 -22.01 -0.38 -2.72
CA LEU A 51 -21.74 -1.49 -3.65
C LEU A 51 -20.55 -1.19 -4.57
N ILE A 52 -20.48 0.02 -5.13
CA ILE A 52 -19.36 0.46 -5.95
C ILE A 52 -18.07 0.50 -5.11
N ALA A 53 -18.14 1.06 -3.89
CA ALA A 53 -17.00 1.10 -2.99
C ALA A 53 -16.52 -0.30 -2.61
N ALA A 54 -17.43 -1.24 -2.36
CA ALA A 54 -17.08 -2.64 -2.07
C ALA A 54 -16.41 -3.33 -3.27
N ALA A 55 -16.92 -3.10 -4.49
CA ALA A 55 -16.31 -3.64 -5.72
C ALA A 55 -14.88 -3.11 -5.92
N LEU A 56 -14.68 -1.79 -5.77
CA LEU A 56 -13.36 -1.17 -5.88
C LEU A 56 -12.41 -1.67 -4.79
N ALA A 57 -12.88 -1.79 -3.55
CA ALA A 57 -12.09 -2.30 -2.43
C ALA A 57 -11.68 -3.78 -2.63
N ALA A 58 -12.50 -4.58 -3.30
CA ALA A 58 -12.17 -5.97 -3.64
C ALA A 58 -11.13 -6.08 -4.75
N LEU A 59 -11.16 -5.18 -5.73
CA LEU A 59 -10.21 -5.17 -6.85
C LEU A 59 -8.84 -4.61 -6.47
N TYR A 60 -8.79 -3.61 -5.60
CA TYR A 60 -7.58 -2.87 -5.28
C TYR A 60 -6.42 -3.73 -4.75
N PRO A 61 -6.61 -4.67 -3.79
CA PRO A 61 -5.51 -5.49 -3.28
C PRO A 61 -4.86 -6.37 -4.35
N ARG A 62 -5.63 -6.76 -5.38
CA ARG A 62 -5.13 -7.58 -6.48
C ARG A 62 -4.19 -6.80 -7.41
N MET A 63 -4.45 -5.52 -7.61
CA MET A 63 -3.67 -4.65 -8.51
C MET A 63 -2.57 -3.89 -7.78
N GLY A 64 -2.76 -3.60 -6.48
CA GLY A 64 -1.89 -2.76 -5.68
C GLY A 64 -0.68 -3.47 -5.08
N TYR A 65 -0.64 -4.81 -5.09
CA TYR A 65 0.42 -5.61 -4.47
C TYR A 65 0.99 -6.63 -5.46
N CYS A 66 2.29 -6.82 -5.39
CA CYS A 66 2.98 -7.84 -6.17
C CYS A 66 4.17 -8.42 -5.39
N THR A 67 4.58 -9.60 -5.84
CA THR A 67 5.84 -10.23 -5.46
C THR A 67 6.72 -10.26 -6.69
N ARG A 68 7.95 -9.76 -6.59
CA ARG A 68 8.94 -9.79 -7.66
C ARG A 68 10.31 -10.10 -7.10
N THR A 69 11.15 -10.71 -7.93
CA THR A 69 12.53 -11.05 -7.60
C THR A 69 13.47 -10.04 -8.25
N ALA A 70 14.35 -9.43 -7.45
CA ALA A 70 15.48 -8.65 -7.94
C ALA A 70 16.67 -9.59 -8.11
N HIS A 71 17.31 -9.54 -9.26
CA HIS A 71 18.55 -10.30 -9.49
C HIS A 71 19.72 -9.55 -8.83
N VAL A 72 20.20 -10.09 -7.72
CA VAL A 72 21.35 -9.55 -7.00
C VAL A 72 22.46 -10.58 -7.07
N TYR A 73 23.59 -10.19 -7.66
CA TYR A 73 24.77 -11.05 -7.77
C TYR A 73 25.61 -10.96 -6.50
N GLY A 74 26.14 -12.10 -6.03
CA GLY A 74 27.03 -12.19 -4.88
C GLY A 74 26.50 -13.12 -3.79
N GLU A 75 27.18 -13.11 -2.65
CA GLU A 75 26.77 -13.90 -1.50
C GLU A 75 25.51 -13.33 -0.81
N PRO A 76 24.75 -14.17 -0.07
CA PRO A 76 23.56 -13.70 0.66
C PRO A 76 23.82 -12.56 1.64
N SER A 77 25.02 -12.49 2.23
CA SER A 77 25.46 -11.41 3.10
C SER A 77 25.57 -10.07 2.37
N ASP A 78 26.12 -10.09 1.14
CA ASP A 78 26.26 -8.91 0.30
C ASP A 78 24.89 -8.43 -0.20
N ALA A 79 24.02 -9.37 -0.58
CA ALA A 79 22.66 -9.08 -0.98
C ALA A 79 21.90 -8.35 0.14
N LYS A 80 22.05 -8.79 1.41
CA LYS A 80 21.47 -8.10 2.57
C LYS A 80 22.04 -6.70 2.76
N ALA A 81 23.36 -6.51 2.68
CA ALA A 81 23.98 -5.21 2.85
C ALA A 81 23.51 -4.20 1.79
N ARG A 82 23.39 -4.63 0.53
CA ARG A 82 22.85 -3.83 -0.57
C ARG A 82 21.36 -3.51 -0.34
N LEU A 83 20.58 -4.50 0.09
CA LEU A 83 19.16 -4.32 0.43
C LEU A 83 18.98 -3.27 1.53
N ASP A 84 19.73 -3.36 2.63
CA ASP A 84 19.68 -2.39 3.73
C ASP A 84 20.02 -0.98 3.27
N LYS A 85 21.03 -0.84 2.41
CA LYS A 85 21.44 0.45 1.83
C LYS A 85 20.32 1.06 0.96
N VAL A 86 19.77 0.28 0.03
CA VAL A 86 18.70 0.74 -0.86
C VAL A 86 17.42 1.06 -0.07
N MET A 87 17.05 0.23 0.91
CA MET A 87 15.91 0.48 1.79
C MET A 87 16.10 1.77 2.59
N GLY A 88 17.30 2.01 3.12
CA GLY A 88 17.64 3.25 3.83
C GLY A 88 17.49 4.49 2.96
N LEU A 89 17.96 4.46 1.71
CA LEU A 89 17.83 5.55 0.74
C LEU A 89 16.34 5.88 0.44
N HIS A 90 15.49 4.87 0.42
CA HIS A 90 14.05 5.04 0.17
C HIS A 90 13.22 5.31 1.44
N GLY A 91 13.88 5.56 2.58
CA GLY A 91 13.22 5.91 3.82
C GLY A 91 12.51 4.76 4.51
N TYR A 92 13.01 3.55 4.33
CA TYR A 92 12.58 2.36 5.06
C TYR A 92 13.51 2.09 6.24
N LYS A 93 13.00 1.38 7.25
CA LYS A 93 13.76 0.83 8.36
C LYS A 93 13.41 -0.64 8.55
N LEU A 94 14.36 -1.41 8.99
CA LEU A 94 14.15 -2.81 9.36
C LEU A 94 13.23 -2.89 10.58
N GLU A 95 12.14 -3.64 10.48
CA GLU A 95 11.21 -3.92 11.58
C GLU A 95 11.49 -5.28 12.20
N LYS A 96 11.68 -6.30 11.37
CA LYS A 96 11.88 -7.68 11.79
C LYS A 96 12.86 -8.39 10.86
N SER A 97 13.67 -9.26 11.45
CA SER A 97 14.61 -10.13 10.72
C SER A 97 14.43 -11.55 11.24
N GLU A 98 14.08 -12.48 10.36
CA GLU A 98 13.94 -13.91 10.64
C GLU A 98 14.67 -14.69 9.54
N ASP A 99 15.73 -15.39 9.91
CA ASP A 99 16.59 -16.16 9.00
C ASP A 99 16.97 -15.37 7.74
N GLN A 100 16.35 -15.72 6.59
CA GLN A 100 16.58 -15.08 5.29
C GLN A 100 15.47 -14.09 4.90
N THR A 101 14.49 -13.85 5.80
CA THR A 101 13.36 -12.95 5.56
C THR A 101 13.48 -11.69 6.39
N PHE A 102 13.43 -10.55 5.72
CA PHE A 102 13.57 -9.22 6.30
C PHE A 102 12.30 -8.41 6.04
N CYS A 103 11.71 -7.86 7.09
CA CYS A 103 10.55 -7.00 6.98
C CYS A 103 10.95 -5.54 7.19
N TYR A 104 10.62 -4.68 6.22
CA TYR A 104 10.89 -3.24 6.27
C TYR A 104 9.59 -2.45 6.31
N ILE A 105 9.62 -1.34 7.03
CA ILE A 105 8.51 -0.38 7.14
C ILE A 105 9.02 1.03 6.89
N LYS A 106 8.13 1.93 6.47
CA LYS A 106 8.46 3.36 6.31
C LYS A 106 8.87 3.98 7.65
N ARG A 107 9.90 4.84 7.63
CA ARG A 107 10.33 5.59 8.82
C ARG A 107 9.30 6.63 9.25
N SER A 108 8.68 7.31 8.28
CA SER A 108 7.73 8.38 8.54
C SER A 108 6.38 7.83 9.00
N PRO A 109 5.89 8.20 10.20
CA PRO A 109 4.57 7.79 10.68
C PRO A 109 3.44 8.31 9.80
N LEU A 110 3.59 9.52 9.24
CA LEU A 110 2.61 10.11 8.33
C LEU A 110 2.48 9.29 7.03
N SER A 111 3.61 8.87 6.44
CA SER A 111 3.59 7.99 5.26
C SER A 111 2.94 6.63 5.56
N ARG A 112 3.10 6.11 6.77
CA ARG A 112 2.48 4.87 7.22
C ARG A 112 0.97 5.03 7.39
N ALA A 113 0.54 6.12 8.01
CA ALA A 113 -0.89 6.44 8.17
C ALA A 113 -1.59 6.61 6.81
N LEU A 114 -0.98 7.35 5.87
CA LEU A 114 -1.51 7.52 4.52
C LEU A 114 -1.61 6.20 3.73
N LYS A 115 -0.79 5.20 4.06
CA LYS A 115 -0.85 3.85 3.49
C LYS A 115 -1.61 2.86 4.39
N MET A 116 -2.34 3.33 5.39
CA MET A 116 -3.09 2.52 6.35
C MET A 116 -2.26 1.40 6.98
N TRP A 117 -0.98 1.68 7.31
CA TRP A 117 -0.01 0.70 7.83
C TRP A 117 0.22 -0.53 6.91
N GLU A 118 -0.10 -0.41 5.61
CA GLU A 118 0.19 -1.40 4.56
C GLU A 118 1.47 -1.03 3.78
N ASP A 119 2.41 -0.40 4.46
CA ASP A 119 3.72 0.02 3.94
C ASP A 119 4.82 -1.04 4.11
N ARG A 120 4.46 -2.22 4.67
CA ARG A 120 5.40 -3.31 4.90
C ARG A 120 5.87 -3.91 3.59
N LEU A 121 7.20 -4.02 3.46
CA LEU A 121 7.87 -4.79 2.43
C LEU A 121 8.51 -6.02 3.07
N THR A 122 8.19 -7.19 2.55
CA THR A 122 8.82 -8.45 2.97
C THR A 122 9.83 -8.85 1.91
N CYS A 123 11.08 -8.97 2.32
CA CYS A 123 12.20 -9.32 1.45
C CYS A 123 12.77 -10.65 1.89
N THR A 124 12.84 -11.63 0.99
CA THR A 124 13.43 -12.95 1.26
C THR A 124 14.65 -13.13 0.37
N VAL A 125 15.79 -13.36 0.98
CA VAL A 125 17.02 -13.65 0.25
C VAL A 125 16.97 -15.11 -0.19
N THR A 126 17.07 -15.35 -1.50
CA THR A 126 17.05 -16.67 -2.13
C THR A 126 18.32 -16.90 -2.93
N ALA A 127 18.57 -18.12 -3.35
CA ALA A 127 19.72 -18.44 -4.20
C ALA A 127 19.70 -17.73 -5.58
N SER A 128 18.51 -17.28 -6.02
CA SER A 128 18.32 -16.59 -7.31
C SER A 128 18.30 -15.05 -7.19
N GLY A 129 18.40 -14.52 -5.98
CA GLY A 129 18.33 -13.08 -5.72
C GLY A 129 17.49 -12.73 -4.51
N VAL A 130 16.91 -11.55 -4.50
CA VAL A 130 16.04 -11.07 -3.41
C VAL A 130 14.59 -11.01 -3.90
N GLU A 131 13.73 -11.83 -3.33
CA GLU A 131 12.28 -11.79 -3.56
C GLU A 131 11.65 -10.71 -2.67
N ILE A 132 10.90 -9.79 -3.27
CA ILE A 132 10.29 -8.66 -2.58
C ILE A 132 8.77 -8.69 -2.77
N GLU A 133 8.05 -8.82 -1.66
CA GLU A 133 6.58 -8.74 -1.59
C GLU A 133 6.16 -7.40 -0.99
N GLY A 134 5.27 -6.69 -1.67
CA GLY A 134 4.72 -5.44 -1.16
C GLY A 134 3.90 -4.66 -2.17
N SER A 135 3.71 -3.36 -1.92
CA SER A 135 3.05 -2.46 -2.87
C SER A 135 3.80 -2.44 -4.20
N THR A 136 3.09 -2.64 -5.31
CA THR A 136 3.67 -2.68 -6.67
C THR A 136 4.60 -1.49 -6.95
N LYS A 137 4.17 -0.29 -6.55
CA LYS A 137 4.95 0.94 -6.74
C LYS A 137 6.29 0.91 -5.96
N ASP A 138 6.26 0.43 -4.73
CA ASP A 138 7.45 0.38 -3.89
C ASP A 138 8.37 -0.77 -4.31
N VAL A 139 7.80 -1.94 -4.63
CA VAL A 139 8.54 -3.11 -5.12
C VAL A 139 9.36 -2.76 -6.38
N VAL A 140 8.71 -2.15 -7.38
CA VAL A 140 9.40 -1.73 -8.62
C VAL A 140 10.55 -0.76 -8.33
N ARG A 141 10.32 0.22 -7.45
CA ARG A 141 11.32 1.21 -7.08
C ARG A 141 12.53 0.59 -6.38
N ILE A 142 12.30 -0.35 -5.46
CA ILE A 142 13.38 -1.03 -4.73
C ILE A 142 14.16 -1.96 -5.66
N ILE A 143 13.50 -2.69 -6.55
CA ILE A 143 14.15 -3.54 -7.54
C ILE A 143 15.07 -2.73 -8.43
N SER A 144 14.57 -1.62 -9.00
CA SER A 144 15.42 -0.74 -9.83
C SER A 144 16.63 -0.22 -9.06
N GLY A 145 16.48 0.08 -7.77
CA GLY A 145 17.60 0.50 -6.92
C GLY A 145 18.60 -0.63 -6.63
N LEU A 146 18.14 -1.86 -6.46
CA LEU A 146 19.00 -3.03 -6.25
C LEU A 146 19.76 -3.42 -7.51
N GLU A 147 19.10 -3.40 -8.66
CA GLU A 147 19.71 -3.72 -9.95
C GLU A 147 20.74 -2.66 -10.36
N ALA A 148 20.44 -1.38 -10.12
CA ALA A 148 21.42 -0.29 -10.33
C ALA A 148 22.63 -0.34 -9.39
N ALA A 149 22.51 -1.01 -8.25
CA ALA A 149 23.63 -1.20 -7.31
C ALA A 149 24.50 -2.44 -7.66
N ASN A 150 24.14 -3.20 -8.70
CA ASN A 150 24.96 -4.30 -9.23
C ASN A 150 26.07 -3.82 -10.19
N ASP A 151 25.90 -2.60 -10.75
CA ASP A 151 26.89 -1.93 -11.60
C ASP A 151 27.91 -1.15 -10.73
#